data_de46dec087fafc4c3d2fd41289842ad5
#
_entry.id   de46dec087fafc4c3d2fd41289842ad5
#
_cell.length_a   1.000
_cell.length_b   1.000
_cell.length_c   1.000
_cell.angle_alpha   90.00
_cell.angle_beta   90.00
_cell.angle_gamma   90.00
#
_symmetry.space_group_name_H-M   'P 1'
#
loop_
_entity.id
_entity.type
_entity.pdbx_description
1 polymer ?
#
loop_
_entity_poly.entity_id
_entity_poly.type
_entity_poly.pdbx_seq_one_letter_code
_entity_poly.pdbx_strand_id
1 'polypeptide(L)'
;MLYPFQTNKYVYDGCTGGKTGYTNAANSTLVTYAERDGMTLICVVMNTQSPNQWLDSRNLFDYCFDNFQLFNIAENETNYTSAEQKNAGTLNTNEPFVDIDKDAGIVLPKTAEFSDATSKIVYDDVTNDTVGTIEYTYAGHEVGKADIVKTNVQVPEYKFSNQTDVSEETQTEETEH
;
A
#
# COMPACT_ATOMS: atom_id res chain seq x y z
N MET A 1 -16.55 22.00 -16.89
CA MET A 1 -15.36 21.46 -16.25
C MET A 1 -15.70 21.23 -14.82
N LEU A 2 -15.33 20.10 -14.25
CA LEU A 2 -15.60 19.80 -12.83
C LEU A 2 -14.76 20.65 -11.89
N TYR A 3 -13.69 21.23 -12.42
CA TYR A 3 -12.89 22.27 -11.76
C TYR A 3 -13.36 23.67 -12.22
N PRO A 4 -13.42 24.70 -11.37
CA PRO A 4 -13.92 26.03 -11.71
C PRO A 4 -12.93 26.79 -12.62
N PHE A 5 -13.14 26.75 -13.92
CA PHE A 5 -12.29 27.45 -14.89
C PHE A 5 -13.05 28.58 -15.63
N GLN A 6 -14.16 28.26 -16.30
CA GLN A 6 -14.95 29.24 -17.04
C GLN A 6 -16.40 29.33 -16.56
N THR A 7 -16.87 28.33 -15.79
CA THR A 7 -18.22 28.26 -15.25
C THR A 7 -18.21 27.36 -14.01
N ASN A 8 -19.05 27.70 -13.04
CA ASN A 8 -19.26 26.89 -11.86
C ASN A 8 -20.38 25.85 -12.02
N LYS A 9 -21.02 25.79 -13.21
CA LYS A 9 -22.18 24.94 -13.43
C LYS A 9 -21.96 23.45 -13.18
N TYR A 10 -20.73 22.99 -13.45
CA TYR A 10 -20.35 21.57 -13.36
C TYR A 10 -19.26 21.31 -12.32
N VAL A 11 -19.02 22.25 -11.41
CA VAL A 11 -18.04 22.08 -10.33
C VAL A 11 -18.43 20.88 -9.48
N TYR A 12 -17.45 20.05 -9.15
CA TYR A 12 -17.57 18.93 -8.26
C TYR A 12 -16.56 19.08 -7.11
N ASP A 13 -17.03 18.96 -5.88
CA ASP A 13 -16.20 19.09 -4.70
C ASP A 13 -15.16 17.96 -4.63
N GLY A 14 -13.91 18.30 -4.28
CA GLY A 14 -12.80 17.37 -4.31
C GLY A 14 -12.18 17.14 -5.70
N CYS A 15 -12.79 17.66 -6.78
CA CYS A 15 -12.19 17.56 -8.12
C CYS A 15 -11.07 18.57 -8.30
N THR A 16 -9.84 18.09 -8.51
CA THR A 16 -8.65 18.92 -8.66
C THR A 16 -8.13 19.00 -10.09
N GLY A 17 -8.70 18.22 -11.02
CA GLY A 17 -8.28 18.31 -12.42
C GLY A 17 -8.95 17.31 -13.37
N GLY A 18 -8.56 17.41 -14.62
CA GLY A 18 -9.04 16.53 -15.67
C GLY A 18 -8.68 17.01 -17.06
N LYS A 19 -8.96 16.19 -18.06
CA LYS A 19 -8.72 16.50 -19.49
C LYS A 19 -9.91 16.07 -20.32
N THR A 20 -10.40 17.00 -21.13
CA THR A 20 -11.42 16.74 -22.15
C THR A 20 -10.79 16.32 -23.46
N GLY A 21 -11.52 15.55 -24.24
CA GLY A 21 -11.24 15.27 -25.64
C GLY A 21 -12.51 15.30 -26.46
N TYR A 22 -12.36 15.62 -27.74
CA TYR A 22 -13.46 15.59 -28.71
C TYR A 22 -12.93 15.27 -30.11
N THR A 23 -13.60 14.36 -30.79
CA THR A 23 -13.52 14.20 -32.24
C THR A 23 -14.91 13.86 -32.76
N ASN A 24 -15.14 14.07 -34.07
CA ASN A 24 -16.45 13.75 -34.69
C ASN A 24 -16.78 12.25 -34.58
N ALA A 25 -15.77 11.37 -34.52
CA ALA A 25 -15.95 9.93 -34.39
C ALA A 25 -16.10 9.47 -32.96
N ALA A 26 -15.38 10.09 -32.00
CA ALA A 26 -15.34 9.68 -30.61
C ALA A 26 -16.31 10.48 -29.71
N ASN A 27 -16.98 11.51 -30.24
CA ASN A 27 -17.78 12.45 -29.47
C ASN A 27 -16.97 13.07 -28.29
N SER A 28 -17.64 13.49 -27.23
CA SER A 28 -17.00 14.05 -26.05
C SER A 28 -16.45 12.96 -25.16
N THR A 29 -15.23 13.19 -24.64
CA THR A 29 -14.57 12.36 -23.67
C THR A 29 -14.11 13.22 -22.51
N LEU A 30 -14.03 12.63 -21.31
CA LEU A 30 -13.50 13.27 -20.11
C LEU A 30 -12.76 12.23 -19.26
N VAL A 31 -11.52 12.57 -18.87
CA VAL A 31 -10.84 11.92 -17.77
C VAL A 31 -10.73 12.97 -16.66
N THR A 32 -11.15 12.62 -15.47
CA THR A 32 -11.12 13.52 -14.31
C THR A 32 -10.91 12.73 -13.04
N TYR A 33 -10.42 13.38 -12.00
CA TYR A 33 -10.21 12.76 -10.70
C TYR A 33 -10.72 13.67 -9.59
N ALA A 34 -11.19 13.02 -8.52
CA ALA A 34 -11.67 13.68 -7.32
C ALA A 34 -11.22 12.91 -6.09
N GLU A 35 -11.00 13.62 -5.00
CA GLU A 35 -10.59 13.08 -3.72
C GLU A 35 -11.62 13.44 -2.65
N ARG A 36 -11.95 12.46 -1.80
CA ARG A 36 -12.80 12.64 -0.62
C ARG A 36 -12.42 11.59 0.42
N ASP A 37 -12.27 12.01 1.68
CA ASP A 37 -11.97 11.11 2.82
C ASP A 37 -10.76 10.21 2.57
N GLY A 38 -9.68 10.77 1.97
CA GLY A 38 -8.47 10.05 1.62
C GLY A 38 -8.56 9.13 0.40
N MET A 39 -9.77 8.92 -0.15
CA MET A 39 -9.97 8.10 -1.34
C MET A 39 -9.93 8.95 -2.61
N THR A 40 -8.99 8.65 -3.51
CA THR A 40 -8.90 9.26 -4.83
C THR A 40 -9.56 8.36 -5.87
N LEU A 41 -10.53 8.92 -6.60
CA LEU A 41 -11.23 8.26 -7.70
C LEU A 41 -10.83 8.87 -9.04
N ILE A 42 -10.60 8.02 -10.04
CA ILE A 42 -10.38 8.41 -11.43
C ILE A 42 -11.60 7.99 -12.24
N CYS A 43 -12.23 8.95 -12.91
CA CYS A 43 -13.38 8.73 -13.76
C CYS A 43 -13.00 8.93 -15.24
N VAL A 44 -13.37 7.96 -16.07
CA VAL A 44 -13.18 8.02 -17.53
C VAL A 44 -14.53 7.87 -18.21
N VAL A 45 -14.96 8.92 -18.91
CA VAL A 45 -16.19 8.92 -19.72
C VAL A 45 -15.82 9.08 -21.18
N MET A 46 -16.33 8.20 -22.02
CA MET A 46 -16.05 8.20 -23.47
C MET A 46 -17.34 8.14 -24.27
N ASN A 47 -17.29 8.69 -25.49
CA ASN A 47 -18.35 8.61 -26.48
C ASN A 47 -19.72 9.15 -26.00
N THR A 48 -19.71 10.31 -25.36
CA THR A 48 -20.93 10.95 -24.84
C THR A 48 -21.19 12.28 -25.56
N GLN A 49 -22.45 12.70 -25.65
CA GLN A 49 -22.81 14.01 -26.20
C GLN A 49 -22.63 15.08 -25.12
N SER A 50 -21.95 16.17 -25.48
CA SER A 50 -21.83 17.34 -24.59
C SER A 50 -23.19 17.92 -24.23
N PRO A 51 -23.48 18.23 -22.96
CA PRO A 51 -22.57 18.32 -21.78
C PRO A 51 -22.57 17.07 -20.90
N ASN A 52 -23.06 15.91 -21.36
CA ASN A 52 -23.29 14.73 -20.50
C ASN A 52 -22.00 14.19 -19.88
N GLN A 53 -20.81 14.36 -20.50
CA GLN A 53 -19.56 13.95 -19.88
C GLN A 53 -19.34 14.50 -18.46
N TRP A 54 -19.89 15.69 -18.18
CA TRP A 54 -19.80 16.31 -16.86
C TRP A 54 -20.80 15.70 -15.87
N LEU A 55 -22.01 15.40 -16.34
CA LEU A 55 -23.08 14.83 -15.53
C LEU A 55 -22.77 13.37 -15.20
N ASP A 56 -22.31 12.61 -16.18
CA ASP A 56 -21.96 11.20 -16.02
C ASP A 56 -20.80 11.06 -15.02
N SER A 57 -19.77 11.90 -15.14
CA SER A 57 -18.65 11.88 -14.17
C SER A 57 -19.10 12.21 -12.76
N ARG A 58 -20.00 13.19 -12.58
CA ARG A 58 -20.55 13.50 -11.24
C ARG A 58 -21.33 12.33 -10.66
N ASN A 59 -22.22 11.75 -11.44
CA ASN A 59 -23.02 10.61 -11.01
C ASN A 59 -22.15 9.41 -10.63
N LEU A 60 -21.07 9.16 -11.38
CA LEU A 60 -20.12 8.08 -11.05
C LEU A 60 -19.35 8.38 -9.77
N PHE A 61 -18.88 9.60 -9.55
CA PHE A 61 -18.23 9.99 -8.31
C PHE A 61 -19.17 9.90 -7.12
N ASP A 62 -20.39 10.45 -7.25
CA ASP A 62 -21.41 10.36 -6.19
C ASP A 62 -21.70 8.91 -5.85
N TYR A 63 -21.91 8.05 -6.85
CA TYR A 63 -22.14 6.62 -6.63
C TYR A 63 -20.97 5.97 -5.87
N CYS A 64 -19.72 6.22 -6.30
CA CYS A 64 -18.58 5.58 -5.67
C CYS A 64 -18.33 6.11 -4.25
N PHE A 65 -18.34 7.44 -4.06
CA PHE A 65 -18.12 8.01 -2.72
C PHE A 65 -19.26 7.73 -1.75
N ASP A 66 -20.49 7.54 -2.22
CA ASP A 66 -21.63 7.24 -1.35
C ASP A 66 -21.69 5.76 -0.96
N ASN A 67 -21.17 4.85 -1.78
CA ASN A 67 -21.29 3.42 -1.57
C ASN A 67 -20.03 2.69 -1.15
N PHE A 68 -18.85 3.31 -1.31
CA PHE A 68 -17.57 2.68 -0.98
C PHE A 68 -16.77 3.53 0.01
N GLN A 69 -15.87 2.88 0.72
CA GLN A 69 -14.95 3.50 1.67
C GLN A 69 -13.56 2.90 1.57
N LEU A 70 -12.55 3.69 1.90
CA LEU A 70 -11.16 3.28 1.97
C LEU A 70 -10.82 2.92 3.41
N PHE A 71 -10.21 1.76 3.61
CA PHE A 71 -9.56 1.38 4.86
C PHE A 71 -8.05 1.39 4.67
N ASN A 72 -7.33 2.07 5.55
CA ASN A 72 -5.89 1.95 5.63
C ASN A 72 -5.52 0.57 6.18
N ILE A 73 -4.66 -0.19 5.48
CA ILE A 73 -4.31 -1.55 5.88
C ILE A 73 -3.48 -1.54 7.17
N ALA A 74 -2.46 -0.68 7.25
CA ALA A 74 -1.56 -0.65 8.40
C ALA A 74 -2.27 -0.31 9.72
N GLU A 75 -3.38 0.46 9.65
CA GLU A 75 -4.18 0.84 10.83
C GLU A 75 -5.18 -0.24 11.25
N ASN A 76 -5.64 -1.08 10.32
CA ASN A 76 -6.71 -2.05 10.56
C ASN A 76 -6.24 -3.50 10.60
N GLU A 77 -5.04 -3.80 10.08
CA GLU A 77 -4.50 -5.16 10.07
C GLU A 77 -4.05 -5.59 11.48
N THR A 78 -4.57 -6.71 11.93
CA THR A 78 -4.29 -7.26 13.26
C THR A 78 -3.54 -8.59 13.22
N ASN A 79 -3.63 -9.34 12.13
CA ASN A 79 -3.03 -10.68 12.02
C ASN A 79 -1.52 -10.62 11.72
N TYR A 80 -1.07 -9.56 11.02
CA TYR A 80 0.32 -9.41 10.59
C TYR A 80 1.01 -8.23 11.27
N THR A 81 0.52 -7.82 12.44
CA THR A 81 1.09 -6.68 13.16
C THR A 81 2.35 -7.06 13.92
N SER A 82 3.21 -6.07 14.13
CA SER A 82 4.48 -6.17 14.86
C SER A 82 4.38 -6.74 16.28
N ALA A 83 3.18 -6.91 16.84
CA ALA A 83 3.00 -7.48 18.18
C ALA A 83 3.38 -8.97 18.26
N GLU A 84 3.07 -9.77 17.23
CA GLU A 84 3.53 -11.16 17.14
C GLU A 84 5.01 -11.25 16.78
N GLN A 85 5.51 -10.28 16.01
CA GLN A 85 6.93 -10.19 15.65
C GLN A 85 7.82 -9.83 16.85
N LYS A 86 7.31 -9.11 17.86
CA LYS A 86 8.04 -8.84 19.12
C LYS A 86 8.42 -10.11 19.89
N ASN A 87 7.70 -11.21 19.69
CA ASN A 87 7.96 -12.49 20.34
C ASN A 87 8.89 -13.41 19.52
N ALA A 88 9.14 -13.12 18.25
CA ALA A 88 9.98 -13.93 17.37
C ALA A 88 11.48 -13.61 17.48
N GLY A 89 11.87 -12.53 18.17
CA GLY A 89 13.24 -12.05 18.19
C GLY A 89 13.85 -12.05 19.59
N THR A 90 14.76 -12.99 19.85
CA THR A 90 15.79 -12.91 20.89
C THR A 90 16.80 -11.78 20.70
N LEU A 91 16.59 -10.93 19.69
CA LEU A 91 17.39 -9.75 19.40
C LEU A 91 16.76 -8.57 20.14
N ASN A 92 17.45 -8.04 21.09
CA ASN A 92 17.12 -7.00 22.07
C ASN A 92 16.72 -5.63 21.43
N THR A 93 15.92 -5.64 20.34
CA THR A 93 15.38 -4.46 19.67
C THR A 93 13.90 -4.35 19.99
N ASN A 94 13.46 -3.17 20.43
CA ASN A 94 12.04 -2.88 20.67
C ASN A 94 11.28 -2.52 19.39
N GLU A 95 11.95 -2.54 18.22
CA GLU A 95 11.39 -2.16 16.94
C GLU A 95 11.26 -3.38 16.03
N PRO A 96 10.16 -3.50 15.27
CA PRO A 96 9.96 -4.60 14.34
C PRO A 96 10.93 -4.49 13.14
N PHE A 97 11.38 -5.64 12.61
CA PHE A 97 12.24 -5.71 11.43
C PHE A 97 11.50 -5.49 10.10
N VAL A 98 10.19 -5.63 10.12
CA VAL A 98 9.29 -5.41 8.98
C VAL A 98 8.09 -4.61 9.42
N ASP A 99 7.52 -3.82 8.52
CA ASP A 99 6.32 -3.03 8.71
C ASP A 99 5.42 -3.17 7.48
N ILE A 100 4.15 -2.83 7.62
CA ILE A 100 3.21 -2.77 6.51
C ILE A 100 3.30 -1.39 5.90
N ASP A 101 3.25 -1.31 4.57
CA ASP A 101 3.19 -0.02 3.85
C ASP A 101 2.03 0.82 4.38
N LYS A 102 2.37 2.01 4.90
CA LYS A 102 1.42 2.92 5.58
C LYS A 102 0.44 3.61 4.63
N ASP A 103 0.80 3.67 3.35
CA ASP A 103 -0.02 4.31 2.32
C ASP A 103 -0.97 3.31 1.63
N ALA A 104 -0.83 2.02 1.94
CA ALA A 104 -1.65 0.98 1.34
C ALA A 104 -3.05 0.92 1.93
N GLY A 105 -4.03 0.65 1.06
CA GLY A 105 -5.43 0.58 1.46
C GLY A 105 -6.25 -0.43 0.65
N ILE A 106 -7.40 -0.80 1.22
CA ILE A 106 -8.43 -1.56 0.53
C ILE A 106 -9.71 -0.75 0.42
N VAL A 107 -10.43 -0.94 -0.69
CA VAL A 107 -11.73 -0.30 -0.92
C VAL A 107 -12.82 -1.33 -0.78
N LEU A 108 -13.73 -1.08 0.17
CA LEU A 108 -14.88 -1.95 0.44
C LEU A 108 -16.20 -1.17 0.32
N PRO A 109 -17.33 -1.86 0.07
CA PRO A 109 -18.64 -1.25 0.26
C PRO A 109 -18.79 -0.69 1.68
N LYS A 110 -19.49 0.42 1.84
CA LYS A 110 -19.75 1.02 3.18
C LYS A 110 -20.57 0.12 4.12
N THR A 111 -21.15 -0.94 3.60
CA THR A 111 -21.86 -1.96 4.38
C THR A 111 -20.97 -3.07 4.91
N ALA A 112 -19.69 -3.07 4.54
CA ALA A 112 -18.70 -4.06 4.93
C ALA A 112 -17.68 -3.45 5.90
N GLU A 113 -17.16 -4.30 6.79
CA GLU A 113 -16.08 -3.98 7.71
C GLU A 113 -14.75 -4.51 7.15
N PHE A 114 -13.62 -3.99 7.63
CA PHE A 114 -12.28 -4.46 7.22
C PHE A 114 -12.12 -5.97 7.44
N SER A 115 -12.65 -6.50 8.52
CA SER A 115 -12.62 -7.92 8.90
C SER A 115 -13.41 -8.85 7.95
N ASP A 116 -14.27 -8.32 7.09
CA ASP A 116 -14.99 -9.10 6.08
C ASP A 116 -14.12 -9.45 4.88
N ALA A 117 -12.99 -8.76 4.70
CA ALA A 117 -11.99 -9.10 3.69
C ALA A 117 -11.09 -10.23 4.18
N THR A 118 -10.82 -11.18 3.31
CA THR A 118 -9.85 -12.25 3.58
C THR A 118 -8.47 -11.83 3.06
N SER A 119 -7.42 -12.10 3.84
CA SER A 119 -6.05 -11.77 3.48
C SER A 119 -5.19 -13.00 3.29
N LYS A 120 -4.18 -12.90 2.41
CA LYS A 120 -3.12 -13.89 2.25
C LYS A 120 -1.78 -13.21 1.98
N ILE A 121 -0.69 -13.80 2.44
CA ILE A 121 0.66 -13.32 2.10
C ILE A 121 1.13 -14.04 0.84
N VAL A 122 1.69 -13.25 -0.08
CA VAL A 122 2.34 -13.70 -1.32
C VAL A 122 3.80 -13.25 -1.29
N TYR A 123 4.71 -14.15 -1.68
CA TYR A 123 6.16 -13.91 -1.62
C TYR A 123 6.79 -13.83 -3.03
N ASP A 124 5.99 -13.58 -4.06
CA ASP A 124 6.45 -13.66 -5.46
C ASP A 124 7.35 -12.47 -5.87
N ASP A 125 7.14 -11.31 -5.25
CA ASP A 125 7.83 -10.05 -5.60
C ASP A 125 8.81 -9.59 -4.50
N VAL A 126 9.58 -10.52 -3.92
CA VAL A 126 10.59 -10.19 -2.89
C VAL A 126 11.72 -9.38 -3.51
N THR A 127 11.94 -8.18 -2.97
CA THR A 127 13.03 -7.27 -3.34
C THR A 127 13.96 -7.03 -2.16
N ASN A 128 14.96 -6.13 -2.33
CA ASN A 128 15.83 -5.74 -1.21
C ASN A 128 15.05 -5.07 -0.07
N ASP A 129 13.95 -4.38 -0.38
CA ASP A 129 13.17 -3.59 0.58
C ASP A 129 11.83 -4.23 0.92
N THR A 130 11.27 -5.09 0.05
CA THR A 130 9.98 -5.78 0.23
C THR A 130 10.20 -7.25 0.54
N VAL A 131 9.57 -7.74 1.60
CA VAL A 131 9.64 -9.14 2.05
C VAL A 131 8.52 -9.98 1.45
N GLY A 132 7.39 -9.38 1.16
CA GLY A 132 6.20 -10.00 0.59
C GLY A 132 5.08 -8.99 0.47
N THR A 133 3.94 -9.43 -0.04
CA THR A 133 2.75 -8.61 -0.23
C THR A 133 1.55 -9.29 0.42
N ILE A 134 0.74 -8.54 1.16
CA ILE A 134 -0.55 -9.00 1.68
C ILE A 134 -1.60 -8.63 0.65
N GLU A 135 -2.27 -9.61 0.07
CA GLU A 135 -3.38 -9.42 -0.85
C GLU A 135 -4.71 -9.60 -0.12
N TYR A 136 -5.65 -8.69 -0.36
CA TYR A 136 -6.99 -8.72 0.24
C TYR A 136 -8.05 -9.01 -0.80
N THR A 137 -8.96 -9.91 -0.46
CA THR A 137 -10.11 -10.27 -1.31
C THR A 137 -11.42 -10.13 -0.53
N TYR A 138 -12.44 -9.58 -1.20
CA TYR A 138 -13.80 -9.47 -0.70
C TYR A 138 -14.79 -9.95 -1.76
N ALA A 139 -15.72 -10.84 -1.39
CA ALA A 139 -16.69 -11.43 -2.31
C ALA A 139 -16.06 -12.05 -3.59
N GLY A 140 -14.84 -12.60 -3.46
CA GLY A 140 -14.10 -13.21 -4.57
C GLY A 140 -13.36 -12.24 -5.49
N HIS A 141 -13.31 -10.95 -5.15
CA HIS A 141 -12.60 -9.92 -5.91
C HIS A 141 -11.42 -9.38 -5.09
N GLU A 142 -10.30 -9.11 -5.74
CA GLU A 142 -9.19 -8.37 -5.14
C GLU A 142 -9.64 -6.93 -4.88
N VAL A 143 -9.48 -6.47 -3.63
CA VAL A 143 -9.92 -5.14 -3.18
C VAL A 143 -8.77 -4.23 -2.77
N GLY A 144 -7.56 -4.76 -2.75
CA GLY A 144 -6.33 -4.03 -2.51
C GLY A 144 -5.23 -4.92 -1.99
N LYS A 145 -4.05 -4.33 -1.80
CA LYS A 145 -2.85 -5.03 -1.31
C LYS A 145 -1.93 -4.07 -0.57
N ALA A 146 -1.06 -4.62 0.27
CA ALA A 146 -0.01 -3.88 0.95
C ALA A 146 1.32 -4.63 0.91
N ASP A 147 2.40 -3.93 0.67
CA ASP A 147 3.73 -4.49 0.78
C ASP A 147 4.17 -4.60 2.24
N ILE A 148 4.86 -5.69 2.55
CA ILE A 148 5.57 -5.88 3.81
C ILE A 148 6.99 -5.40 3.56
N VAL A 149 7.35 -4.25 4.12
CA VAL A 149 8.62 -3.58 3.89
C VAL A 149 9.59 -3.79 5.05
N LYS A 150 10.89 -3.86 4.75
CA LYS A 150 11.93 -3.91 5.77
C LYS A 150 12.05 -2.56 6.46
N THR A 151 12.18 -2.58 7.77
CA THR A 151 12.50 -1.39 8.55
C THR A 151 14.01 -1.18 8.60
N ASN A 152 14.45 0.07 8.81
CA ASN A 152 15.87 0.41 8.94
C ASN A 152 16.42 0.10 10.35
N VAL A 153 15.95 -0.95 11.00
CA VAL A 153 16.42 -1.35 12.32
C VAL A 153 17.86 -1.86 12.21
N GLN A 154 18.77 -1.19 12.89
CA GLN A 154 20.17 -1.61 13.00
C GLN A 154 20.23 -2.84 13.90
N VAL A 155 20.58 -3.98 13.32
CA VAL A 155 20.86 -5.20 14.11
C VAL A 155 22.19 -4.99 14.85
N PRO A 156 22.23 -5.06 16.20
CA PRO A 156 23.48 -4.99 16.93
C PRO A 156 24.43 -6.09 16.48
N GLU A 157 25.65 -5.75 16.13
CA GLU A 157 26.68 -6.72 15.79
C GLU A 157 27.01 -7.55 17.04
N TYR A 158 26.60 -8.82 17.03
CA TYR A 158 26.87 -9.72 18.16
C TYR A 158 28.30 -10.22 18.08
N LYS A 159 29.20 -9.70 18.90
CA LYS A 159 30.56 -10.22 19.05
C LYS A 159 30.51 -11.45 19.98
N PHE A 160 30.73 -12.62 19.41
CA PHE A 160 30.94 -13.84 20.20
C PHE A 160 32.25 -13.69 20.98
N SER A 161 32.17 -13.62 22.30
CA SER A 161 33.33 -13.45 23.22
C SER A 161 34.08 -14.76 23.48
N ASN A 162 34.05 -15.74 22.59
CA ASN A 162 34.75 -17.01 22.74
C ASN A 162 35.67 -17.29 21.56
N GLN A 163 36.68 -16.47 21.35
CA GLN A 163 37.96 -16.93 20.82
C GLN A 163 38.93 -17.00 22.02
N THR A 164 39.02 -18.18 22.62
CA THR A 164 40.18 -18.55 23.42
C THR A 164 41.35 -18.59 22.48
N ASP A 165 42.28 -17.65 22.62
CA ASP A 165 43.60 -17.72 22.02
C ASP A 165 44.26 -19.01 22.47
N VAL A 166 44.31 -20.01 21.60
CA VAL A 166 45.20 -21.15 21.75
C VAL A 166 46.56 -20.65 21.35
N SER A 167 47.32 -20.16 22.30
CA SER A 167 48.76 -19.92 22.14
C SER A 167 49.43 -21.24 21.81
N GLU A 168 50.03 -21.34 20.61
CA GLU A 168 50.95 -22.38 20.22
C GLU A 168 52.16 -22.35 21.16
N GLU A 169 52.23 -23.31 22.08
CA GLU A 169 53.48 -23.67 22.79
C GLU A 169 54.43 -24.31 21.78
N THR A 170 55.42 -23.57 21.36
CA THR A 170 56.60 -24.06 20.61
C THR A 170 57.40 -24.97 21.52
N GLN A 171 57.36 -26.28 21.30
CA GLN A 171 58.30 -27.24 21.89
C GLN A 171 59.60 -27.11 21.16
N THR A 172 60.62 -26.55 21.82
CA THR A 172 62.01 -26.67 21.43
C THR A 172 62.50 -28.02 21.90
N GLU A 173 62.71 -28.96 20.98
CA GLU A 173 63.52 -30.14 21.20
C GLU A 173 64.98 -29.77 21.25
N GLU A 174 65.60 -29.89 22.44
CA GLU A 174 67.05 -29.97 22.58
C GLU A 174 67.50 -31.37 22.17
N THR A 175 68.31 -31.46 21.12
CA THR A 175 69.09 -32.64 20.79
C THR A 175 70.49 -32.45 21.34
N GLU A 176 70.82 -33.21 22.42
CA GLU A 176 72.21 -33.52 22.78
C GLU A 176 72.66 -34.81 22.10
N HIS A 177 73.88 -34.75 21.53
CA HIS A 177 74.81 -35.76 21.07
C HIS A 177 74.70 -36.35 19.69
#